data_7a3a102cf3f7e356ea52efba08672eae
#
_entry.id   7a3a102cf3f7e356ea52efba08672eae
#
_cell.length_a   1.000
_cell.length_b   1.000
_cell.length_c   1.000
_cell.angle_alpha   90.00
_cell.angle_beta   90.00
_cell.angle_gamma   90.00
#
_symmetry.space_group_name_H-M   'P 1'
#
loop_
_entity.id
_entity.type
_entity.pdbx_description
1 polymer ?
#
loop_
_entity_poly.entity_id
_entity_poly.type
_entity_poly.pdbx_seq_one_letter_code
_entity_poly.pdbx_strand_id
1 'polypeptide(L)'
;MKTKNKRGVSPLVTTVILVGFAVVVTSIVMLFGGELIEDIQQKQGINLEKSLECDAISFKVTNLLQGNRIQVSNNGNQDINAFLVRYIGSEAESIDSHHKVSIKEGGVGEIIAVGSPGIGNLEKVKLYAKSVAGPKGNVIWGTCGNTETTVNLKNA
;
A
#
# COMPACT_ATOMS: atom_id res chain seq x y z
N MET A 1 -42.25 56.33 17.60
CA MET A 1 -41.81 54.91 17.42
C MET A 1 -42.27 54.47 16.06
N LYS A 2 -41.35 54.17 15.14
CA LYS A 2 -41.67 53.77 13.76
C LYS A 2 -41.65 52.20 13.72
N THR A 3 -42.85 51.62 13.66
CA THR A 3 -43.02 50.16 13.53
C THR A 3 -42.52 49.71 12.15
N LYS A 4 -41.43 48.97 12.11
CA LYS A 4 -40.88 48.39 10.90
C LYS A 4 -41.76 47.19 10.49
N ASN A 5 -42.56 47.34 9.45
CA ASN A 5 -43.34 46.25 8.86
C ASN A 5 -42.42 45.14 8.42
N LYS A 6 -42.33 44.04 9.17
CA LYS A 6 -41.69 42.80 8.75
C LYS A 6 -42.64 42.10 7.75
N ARG A 7 -42.35 42.24 6.45
CA ARG A 7 -43.02 41.45 5.42
C ARG A 7 -42.57 40.03 5.58
N GLY A 8 -43.38 39.17 6.16
CA GLY A 8 -43.12 37.73 6.22
C GLY A 8 -43.20 37.13 4.81
N VAL A 9 -42.27 36.26 4.45
CA VAL A 9 -42.35 35.49 3.21
C VAL A 9 -43.57 34.57 3.30
N SER A 10 -44.39 34.54 2.24
CA SER A 10 -45.58 33.66 2.20
C SER A 10 -45.15 32.20 2.38
N PRO A 11 -45.84 31.43 3.24
CA PRO A 11 -45.56 30.01 3.44
C PRO A 11 -45.45 29.19 2.13
N LEU A 12 -46.27 29.56 1.15
CA LEU A 12 -46.28 28.92 -0.17
C LEU A 12 -44.98 29.15 -0.96
N VAL A 13 -44.40 30.34 -0.88
CA VAL A 13 -43.10 30.63 -1.53
C VAL A 13 -41.96 29.83 -0.87
N THR A 14 -42.00 29.73 0.47
CA THR A 14 -41.00 28.94 1.20
C THR A 14 -41.04 27.46 0.82
N THR A 15 -42.22 26.86 0.69
CA THR A 15 -42.34 25.44 0.29
C THR A 15 -41.85 25.19 -1.12
N VAL A 16 -42.15 26.08 -2.08
CA VAL A 16 -41.67 25.95 -3.46
C VAL A 16 -40.16 26.05 -3.53
N ILE A 17 -39.54 26.97 -2.82
CA ILE A 17 -38.09 27.11 -2.76
C ILE A 17 -37.44 25.86 -2.16
N LEU A 18 -38.01 25.32 -1.08
CA LEU A 18 -37.49 24.15 -0.38
C LEU A 18 -37.55 22.90 -1.27
N VAL A 19 -38.68 22.68 -1.96
CA VAL A 19 -38.81 21.56 -2.91
C VAL A 19 -37.83 21.72 -4.09
N GLY A 20 -37.74 22.93 -4.66
CA GLY A 20 -36.79 23.21 -5.74
C GLY A 20 -35.34 22.95 -5.33
N PHE A 21 -34.96 23.37 -4.14
CA PHE A 21 -33.63 23.09 -3.60
C PHE A 21 -33.35 21.59 -3.39
N ALA A 22 -34.35 20.87 -2.84
CA ALA A 22 -34.21 19.41 -2.64
C ALA A 22 -34.00 18.67 -3.96
N VAL A 23 -34.72 19.02 -5.02
CA VAL A 23 -34.56 18.42 -6.35
C VAL A 23 -33.16 18.69 -6.93
N VAL A 24 -32.67 19.93 -6.82
CA VAL A 24 -31.33 20.29 -7.32
C VAL A 24 -30.25 19.52 -6.57
N VAL A 25 -30.31 19.47 -5.23
CA VAL A 25 -29.32 18.72 -4.44
C VAL A 25 -29.34 17.23 -4.79
N THR A 26 -30.51 16.64 -4.91
CA THR A 26 -30.64 15.21 -5.29
C THR A 26 -30.03 14.95 -6.67
N SER A 27 -30.25 15.84 -7.63
CA SER A 27 -29.70 15.72 -8.98
C SER A 27 -28.16 15.81 -8.96
N ILE A 28 -27.59 16.71 -8.17
CA ILE A 28 -26.13 16.84 -8.01
C ILE A 28 -25.56 15.57 -7.38
N VAL A 29 -26.17 15.04 -6.34
CA VAL A 29 -25.72 13.80 -5.70
C VAL A 29 -25.80 12.61 -6.64
N MET A 30 -26.84 12.51 -7.46
CA MET A 30 -26.93 11.42 -8.47
C MET A 30 -25.87 11.54 -9.56
N LEU A 31 -25.57 12.75 -10.04
CA LEU A 31 -24.60 12.95 -11.11
C LEU A 31 -23.16 12.71 -10.67
N PHE A 32 -22.79 13.14 -9.48
CA PHE A 32 -21.40 13.05 -8.97
C PHE A 32 -21.18 11.91 -7.97
N GLY A 33 -22.24 11.42 -7.32
CA GLY A 33 -22.12 10.41 -6.26
C GLY A 33 -21.74 9.04 -6.79
N GLY A 34 -22.16 8.67 -7.98
CA GLY A 34 -21.86 7.38 -8.60
C GLY A 34 -20.37 7.15 -8.80
N GLU A 35 -19.69 8.10 -9.44
CA GLU A 35 -18.24 8.02 -9.70
C GLU A 35 -17.41 8.01 -8.41
N LEU A 36 -17.81 8.80 -7.41
CA LEU A 36 -17.16 8.83 -6.11
C LEU A 36 -17.28 7.50 -5.35
N ILE A 37 -18.44 6.85 -5.43
CA ILE A 37 -18.69 5.57 -4.76
C ILE A 37 -17.87 4.45 -5.42
N GLU A 38 -17.83 4.40 -6.75
CA GLU A 38 -17.01 3.42 -7.47
C GLU A 38 -15.52 3.56 -7.17
N ASP A 39 -15.00 4.79 -7.17
CA ASP A 39 -13.59 5.07 -6.86
C ASP A 39 -13.22 4.69 -5.41
N ILE A 40 -14.12 4.96 -4.45
CA ILE A 40 -13.94 4.56 -3.06
C ILE A 40 -14.01 3.03 -2.90
N GLN A 41 -14.95 2.36 -3.54
CA GLN A 41 -15.09 0.91 -3.46
C GLN A 41 -13.88 0.19 -4.05
N GLN A 42 -13.37 0.64 -5.20
CA GLN A 42 -12.17 0.07 -5.80
C GLN A 42 -10.95 0.27 -4.90
N LYS A 43 -10.74 1.48 -4.37
CA LYS A 43 -9.61 1.77 -3.47
C LYS A 43 -9.69 1.00 -2.16
N GLN A 44 -10.85 0.87 -1.57
CA GLN A 44 -11.05 0.09 -0.33
C GLN A 44 -10.89 -1.41 -0.59
N GLY A 45 -11.41 -1.93 -1.70
CA GLY A 45 -11.24 -3.33 -2.08
C GLY A 45 -9.78 -3.71 -2.26
N ILE A 46 -9.02 -2.89 -3.00
CA ILE A 46 -7.57 -3.10 -3.20
C ILE A 46 -6.78 -3.03 -1.88
N ASN A 47 -7.13 -2.11 -0.99
CA ASN A 47 -6.44 -2.00 0.29
C ASN A 47 -6.73 -3.19 1.21
N LEU A 48 -7.95 -3.71 1.21
CA LEU A 48 -8.33 -4.87 2.00
C LEU A 48 -7.67 -6.14 1.44
N GLU A 49 -7.70 -6.36 0.13
CA GLU A 49 -7.04 -7.48 -0.54
C GLU A 49 -5.54 -7.48 -0.23
N LYS A 50 -4.88 -6.34 -0.38
CA LYS A 50 -3.47 -6.16 -0.05
C LYS A 50 -3.15 -6.43 1.42
N SER A 51 -4.01 -6.03 2.35
CA SER A 51 -3.85 -6.31 3.77
C SER A 51 -3.94 -7.80 4.05
N LEU A 52 -4.94 -8.49 3.48
CA LEU A 52 -5.11 -9.93 3.62
C LEU A 52 -3.94 -10.72 3.03
N GLU A 53 -3.43 -10.30 1.88
CA GLU A 53 -2.25 -10.93 1.28
C GLU A 53 -1.00 -10.74 2.14
N CYS A 54 -0.79 -9.54 2.70
CA CYS A 54 0.33 -9.28 3.60
C CYS A 54 0.29 -10.13 4.87
N ASP A 55 -0.90 -10.40 5.42
CA ASP A 55 -1.07 -11.26 6.60
C ASP A 55 -0.77 -12.73 6.29
N ALA A 56 -0.96 -13.15 5.04
CA ALA A 56 -0.63 -14.49 4.58
C ALA A 56 0.86 -14.68 4.21
N ILE A 57 1.62 -13.59 4.08
CA ILE A 57 3.06 -13.61 3.80
C ILE A 57 3.84 -13.68 5.12
N SER A 58 4.65 -14.73 5.23
CA SER A 58 5.62 -14.89 6.32
C SER A 58 6.92 -15.45 5.78
N PHE A 59 8.03 -14.85 6.11
CA PHE A 59 9.33 -15.39 5.69
C PHE A 59 10.37 -15.27 6.79
N LYS A 60 11.40 -16.09 6.67
CA LYS A 60 12.54 -16.12 7.59
C LYS A 60 13.83 -16.16 6.81
N VAL A 61 14.81 -15.39 7.25
CA VAL A 61 16.20 -15.55 6.77
C VAL A 61 16.80 -16.76 7.46
N THR A 62 17.25 -17.73 6.66
CA THR A 62 17.77 -18.99 7.16
C THR A 62 19.30 -19.00 7.21
N ASN A 63 19.96 -18.46 6.18
CA ASN A 63 21.42 -18.47 6.09
C ASN A 63 21.94 -17.19 5.43
N LEU A 64 23.15 -16.81 5.83
CA LEU A 64 24.00 -15.88 5.10
C LEU A 64 25.09 -16.69 4.40
N LEU A 65 25.13 -16.62 3.08
CA LEU A 65 26.09 -17.30 2.26
C LEU A 65 27.22 -16.36 1.85
N GLN A 66 28.36 -16.91 1.47
CA GLN A 66 29.46 -16.09 0.96
C GLN A 66 29.03 -15.23 -0.24
N GLY A 67 29.59 -14.02 -0.34
CA GLY A 67 29.25 -13.07 -1.40
C GLY A 67 27.94 -12.32 -1.15
N ASN A 68 27.59 -12.05 0.12
CA ASN A 68 26.39 -11.31 0.52
C ASN A 68 25.09 -11.92 -0.01
N ARG A 69 25.03 -13.23 -0.16
CA ARG A 69 23.79 -13.94 -0.53
C ARG A 69 22.98 -14.26 0.71
N ILE A 70 21.74 -13.84 0.72
CA ILE A 70 20.80 -14.04 1.81
C ILE A 70 19.81 -15.11 1.38
N GLN A 71 19.80 -16.22 2.11
CA GLN A 71 18.84 -17.28 1.88
C GLN A 71 17.57 -17.03 2.68
N VAL A 72 16.42 -17.03 2.01
CA VAL A 72 15.11 -16.72 2.57
C VAL A 72 14.20 -17.93 2.38
N SER A 73 13.56 -18.37 3.46
CA SER A 73 12.50 -19.38 3.45
C SER A 73 11.14 -18.71 3.55
N ASN A 74 10.25 -19.04 2.64
CA ASN A 74 8.85 -18.61 2.69
C ASN A 74 8.05 -19.58 3.57
N ASN A 75 7.64 -19.12 4.73
CA ASN A 75 6.86 -19.89 5.72
C ASN A 75 5.37 -19.51 5.69
N GLY A 76 4.97 -18.60 4.81
CA GLY A 76 3.57 -18.19 4.60
C GLY A 76 2.87 -19.07 3.58
N ASN A 77 1.60 -18.79 3.37
CA ASN A 77 0.71 -19.50 2.42
C ASN A 77 0.50 -18.71 1.12
N GLN A 78 1.37 -17.76 0.83
CA GLN A 78 1.37 -16.97 -0.41
C GLN A 78 2.76 -16.95 -1.03
N ASP A 79 2.82 -16.98 -2.36
CA ASP A 79 4.07 -16.84 -3.10
C ASP A 79 4.65 -15.43 -2.90
N ILE A 80 5.95 -15.34 -2.68
CA ILE A 80 6.67 -14.06 -2.63
C ILE A 80 7.29 -13.80 -3.99
N ASN A 81 6.87 -12.72 -4.65
CA ASN A 81 7.29 -12.40 -6.01
C ASN A 81 8.28 -11.23 -6.09
N ALA A 82 8.40 -10.44 -5.02
CA ALA A 82 9.38 -9.37 -4.91
C ALA A 82 9.64 -8.99 -3.44
N PHE A 83 10.78 -8.34 -3.22
CA PHE A 83 11.09 -7.65 -1.98
C PHE A 83 11.37 -6.17 -2.23
N LEU A 84 11.06 -5.33 -1.25
CA LEU A 84 11.75 -4.07 -1.07
C LEU A 84 12.98 -4.36 -0.22
N VAL A 85 14.15 -4.04 -0.73
CA VAL A 85 15.43 -4.26 -0.06
C VAL A 85 16.06 -2.93 0.26
N ARG A 86 16.34 -2.71 1.55
CA ARG A 86 17.03 -1.51 2.02
C ARG A 86 18.43 -1.89 2.45
N TYR A 87 19.42 -1.37 1.75
CA TYR A 87 20.83 -1.55 2.01
C TYR A 87 21.34 -0.43 2.90
N ILE A 88 21.95 -0.79 4.02
CA ILE A 88 22.52 0.15 4.99
C ILE A 88 24.02 -0.08 5.02
N GLY A 89 24.75 0.88 4.50
CA GLY A 89 26.21 0.87 4.49
C GLY A 89 26.80 1.80 5.53
N SER A 90 28.13 1.86 5.59
CA SER A 90 28.88 2.71 6.51
C SER A 90 28.77 4.21 6.21
N GLU A 91 28.45 4.59 4.97
CA GLU A 91 28.43 5.98 4.51
C GLU A 91 27.03 6.46 4.13
N ALA A 92 26.21 5.59 3.52
CA ALA A 92 24.88 5.93 3.05
C ALA A 92 23.94 4.74 3.05
N GLU A 93 22.68 5.00 2.75
CA GLU A 93 21.64 3.98 2.52
C GLU A 93 21.19 3.99 1.07
N SER A 94 20.80 2.82 0.58
CA SER A 94 20.20 2.65 -0.75
C SER A 94 18.98 1.76 -0.67
N ILE A 95 18.00 1.97 -1.54
CA ILE A 95 16.76 1.20 -1.57
C ILE A 95 16.54 0.64 -2.98
N ASP A 96 16.43 -0.69 -3.05
CA ASP A 96 15.83 -1.37 -4.20
C ASP A 96 14.35 -1.59 -3.91
N SER A 97 13.51 -0.78 -4.51
CA SER A 97 12.07 -0.79 -4.27
C SER A 97 11.36 -2.00 -4.88
N HIS A 98 12.01 -2.75 -5.75
CA HIS A 98 11.39 -3.88 -6.45
C HIS A 98 12.39 -4.97 -6.85
N HIS A 99 13.03 -5.56 -5.87
CA HIS A 99 13.91 -6.71 -6.06
C HIS A 99 13.09 -7.95 -6.43
N LYS A 100 13.09 -8.31 -7.71
CA LYS A 100 12.32 -9.46 -8.21
C LYS A 100 12.91 -10.77 -7.72
N VAL A 101 12.07 -11.61 -7.15
CA VAL A 101 12.39 -12.96 -6.74
C VAL A 101 11.12 -13.80 -6.80
N SER A 102 11.21 -15.09 -7.03
CA SER A 102 10.04 -15.98 -6.99
C SER A 102 10.30 -17.07 -5.97
N ILE A 103 9.65 -16.97 -4.81
CA ILE A 103 9.74 -17.96 -3.74
C ILE A 103 8.33 -18.50 -3.50
N LYS A 104 8.12 -19.73 -3.87
CA LYS A 104 6.85 -20.43 -3.69
C LYS A 104 6.54 -20.62 -2.21
N GLU A 105 5.28 -20.85 -1.89
CA GLU A 105 4.83 -21.31 -0.58
C GLU A 105 5.69 -22.51 -0.10
N GLY A 106 6.22 -22.43 1.12
CA GLY A 106 7.13 -23.43 1.68
C GLY A 106 8.50 -23.53 1.01
N GLY A 107 8.78 -22.72 -0.01
CA GLY A 107 10.01 -22.73 -0.78
C GLY A 107 11.13 -21.90 -0.16
N VAL A 108 12.32 -22.06 -0.74
CA VAL A 108 13.52 -21.30 -0.38
C VAL A 108 14.01 -20.54 -1.60
N GLY A 109 14.42 -19.30 -1.43
CA GLY A 109 15.02 -18.47 -2.46
C GLY A 109 16.27 -17.75 -1.97
N GLU A 110 17.00 -17.17 -2.90
CA GLU A 110 18.20 -16.39 -2.61
C GLU A 110 18.03 -14.95 -3.08
N ILE A 111 18.48 -14.03 -2.23
CA ILE A 111 18.59 -12.60 -2.53
C ILE A 111 20.06 -12.25 -2.51
N ILE A 112 20.56 -11.68 -3.60
CA ILE A 112 21.94 -11.19 -3.66
C ILE A 112 21.94 -9.74 -3.20
N ALA A 113 22.51 -9.47 -2.04
CA ALA A 113 22.63 -8.12 -1.50
C ALA A 113 23.81 -7.41 -2.16
N VAL A 114 23.57 -6.83 -3.32
CA VAL A 114 24.55 -5.99 -4.02
C VAL A 114 24.25 -4.54 -3.65
N GLY A 115 25.09 -3.96 -2.78
CA GLY A 115 24.96 -2.54 -2.44
C GLY A 115 25.15 -1.64 -3.66
N SER A 116 24.47 -0.52 -3.70
CA SER A 116 24.67 0.50 -4.73
C SER A 116 26.02 1.22 -4.55
N PRO A 117 26.63 1.74 -5.61
CA PRO A 117 27.83 2.57 -5.49
C PRO A 117 27.61 3.74 -4.52
N GLY A 118 28.58 4.00 -3.65
CA GLY A 118 28.54 5.12 -2.70
C GLY A 118 27.93 4.86 -1.33
N ILE A 119 27.52 3.61 -1.03
CA ILE A 119 27.03 3.28 0.32
C ILE A 119 28.15 2.86 1.29
N GLY A 120 29.40 2.76 0.80
CA GLY A 120 30.53 2.24 1.58
C GLY A 120 30.43 0.73 1.83
N ASN A 121 30.96 0.26 2.96
CA ASN A 121 30.85 -1.14 3.33
C ASN A 121 29.41 -1.48 3.76
N LEU A 122 28.83 -2.49 3.15
CA LEU A 122 27.47 -2.94 3.48
C LEU A 122 27.45 -3.56 4.89
N GLU A 123 26.64 -2.98 5.78
CA GLU A 123 26.59 -3.40 7.18
C GLU A 123 25.33 -4.20 7.50
N LYS A 124 24.19 -3.74 6.96
CA LYS A 124 22.86 -4.33 7.23
C LYS A 124 22.01 -4.32 5.99
N VAL A 125 21.11 -5.27 5.92
CA VAL A 125 20.06 -5.33 4.90
C VAL A 125 18.72 -5.51 5.59
N LYS A 126 17.74 -4.68 5.22
CA LYS A 126 16.36 -4.83 5.65
C LYS A 126 15.53 -5.32 4.46
N LEU A 127 14.79 -6.38 4.70
CA LEU A 127 13.91 -7.01 3.72
C LEU A 127 12.45 -6.80 4.11
N TYR A 128 11.65 -6.39 3.13
CA TYR A 128 10.20 -6.30 3.27
C TYR A 128 9.58 -7.04 2.09
N ALA A 129 8.75 -8.02 2.35
CA ALA A 129 8.03 -8.70 1.28
C ALA A 129 7.04 -7.75 0.60
N LYS A 130 6.80 -7.96 -0.68
CA LYS A 130 5.80 -7.23 -1.46
C LYS A 130 4.66 -8.14 -1.85
N SER A 131 3.45 -7.67 -1.64
CA SER A 131 2.21 -8.29 -2.14
C SER A 131 1.79 -7.67 -3.47
N VAL A 132 0.95 -8.40 -4.17
CA VAL A 132 0.35 -7.99 -5.44
C VAL A 132 -1.15 -7.97 -5.25
N ALA A 133 -1.79 -6.82 -5.44
CA ALA A 133 -3.24 -6.68 -5.38
C ALA A 133 -3.78 -6.06 -6.67
N GLY A 134 -5.04 -6.34 -6.98
CA GLY A 134 -5.76 -5.75 -8.09
C GLY A 134 -6.14 -6.73 -9.19
N PRO A 135 -7.09 -6.34 -10.05
CA PRO A 135 -7.59 -7.19 -11.14
C PRO A 135 -6.52 -7.46 -12.20
N LYS A 136 -6.67 -8.57 -12.91
CA LYS A 136 -5.77 -8.93 -14.02
C LYS A 136 -5.64 -7.76 -15.01
N GLY A 137 -4.41 -7.26 -15.15
CA GLY A 137 -4.07 -6.13 -16.03
C GLY A 137 -3.78 -4.80 -15.33
N ASN A 138 -4.17 -4.65 -14.06
CA ASN A 138 -3.85 -3.46 -13.26
C ASN A 138 -3.27 -3.88 -11.90
N VAL A 139 -2.06 -4.40 -11.94
CA VAL A 139 -1.38 -4.96 -10.77
C VAL A 139 -0.75 -3.85 -9.93
N ILE A 140 -1.16 -3.75 -8.68
CA ILE A 140 -0.62 -2.80 -7.72
C ILE A 140 0.29 -3.53 -6.73
N TRP A 141 1.55 -3.14 -6.69
CA TRP A 141 2.53 -3.66 -5.74
C TRP A 141 2.45 -2.92 -4.41
N GLY A 142 2.33 -3.66 -3.33
CA GLY A 142 2.37 -3.14 -1.98
C GLY A 142 3.51 -3.70 -1.15
N THR A 143 4.08 -2.90 -0.26
CA THR A 143 5.08 -3.35 0.69
C THR A 143 4.39 -3.78 1.98
N CYS A 144 4.67 -4.99 2.44
CA CYS A 144 4.13 -5.53 3.69
C CYS A 144 5.02 -5.12 4.86
N GLY A 145 4.64 -4.05 5.55
CA GLY A 145 5.42 -3.49 6.66
C GLY A 145 5.56 -4.42 7.87
N ASN A 146 4.61 -5.33 8.08
CA ASN A 146 4.63 -6.35 9.12
C ASN A 146 5.67 -7.46 8.89
N THR A 147 6.28 -7.50 7.69
CA THR A 147 7.26 -8.54 7.31
C THR A 147 8.71 -8.07 7.40
N GLU A 148 8.99 -6.95 8.10
CA GLU A 148 10.38 -6.45 8.21
C GLU A 148 11.31 -7.48 8.84
N THR A 149 12.37 -7.82 8.14
CA THR A 149 13.47 -8.65 8.65
C THR A 149 14.80 -7.94 8.42
N THR A 150 15.57 -7.78 9.49
CA THR A 150 16.90 -7.14 9.45
C THR A 150 18.00 -8.21 9.49
N VAL A 151 18.92 -8.13 8.55
CA VAL A 151 20.08 -9.01 8.43
C VAL A 151 21.35 -8.18 8.68
N ASN A 152 22.16 -8.57 9.67
CA ASN A 152 23.46 -7.95 9.94
C ASN A 152 24.55 -8.72 9.17
N LEU A 153 25.29 -8.03 8.33
CA LEU A 153 26.35 -8.62 7.51
C LEU A 153 27.76 -8.51 8.16
N LYS A 154 27.89 -7.69 9.21
CA LYS A 154 29.17 -7.54 9.94
C LYS A 154 29.68 -8.83 10.59
N ASN A 155 28.82 -9.83 10.78
CA ASN A 155 29.15 -11.08 11.48
C ASN A 155 29.08 -12.31 10.56
N ALA A 156 29.11 -12.12 9.25
CA ALA A 156 29.02 -13.18 8.26
C ALA A 156 30.41 -13.54 7.66
#